data_989ec80a29bdfb917d8bf2aef51b66eb
#
_entry.id   989ec80a29bdfb917d8bf2aef51b66eb
#
_cell.length_a   1.000
_cell.length_b   1.000
_cell.length_c   1.000
_cell.angle_alpha   90.00
_cell.angle_beta   90.00
_cell.angle_gamma   90.00
#
_symmetry.space_group_name_H-M   'P 1'
#
loop_
_entity.id
_entity.type
_entity.pdbx_description
1 polymer ?
#
loop_
_entity_poly.entity_id
_entity_poly.type
_entity_poly.pdbx_seq_one_letter_code
_entity_poly.pdbx_strand_id
1 'polypeptide(L)'
;MQQEGFRGYFLQPGHLDLQRQHHQLNIAYGELLDVLTASKTAVEGTYTAGDTVTYVVTLRNTGTAPLAGLTVTDDLGSYAFGTSATLYPLTYVSGSVNLFINGVLQPTPTVTAGPPLTITPVTIPAGGDAVLVYQAQANEFADPSQGGSIINVVTISGDGLAADATATATVTADAEPQLAISKSISPSQVTDNDRISYTFILQNSGSAALEATDNAIITDVFDPRLSALSVTYNGAAWTEGVQYTYDTATGLFTTLPGALAVDAATVTQSVTTGAYTITPGLATLVVTGTI
;
A
#
# COMPACT_ATOMS: atom_id res chain seq x y z
N MET A 1 -62.34 -22.04 21.08
CA MET A 1 -61.89 -23.06 22.03
C MET A 1 -60.47 -23.60 21.75
N GLN A 2 -59.77 -23.06 20.82
CA GLN A 2 -58.43 -23.52 20.47
C GLN A 2 -57.32 -22.53 20.78
N GLN A 3 -57.66 -21.33 21.24
CA GLN A 3 -56.65 -20.35 21.64
C GLN A 3 -55.98 -20.65 22.98
N GLU A 4 -56.63 -21.38 23.84
CA GLU A 4 -56.03 -21.70 25.14
C GLU A 4 -54.87 -22.72 25.04
N GLY A 5 -55.00 -23.70 24.12
CA GLY A 5 -53.90 -24.63 23.88
C GLY A 5 -52.66 -23.97 23.23
N PHE A 6 -52.93 -22.99 22.42
CA PHE A 6 -51.86 -22.22 21.75
C PHE A 6 -51.09 -21.29 22.73
N ARG A 7 -51.78 -20.72 23.71
CA ARG A 7 -51.14 -19.92 24.76
C ARG A 7 -50.20 -20.72 25.64
N GLY A 8 -50.55 -21.99 25.89
CA GLY A 8 -49.68 -22.88 26.65
C GLY A 8 -48.35 -23.15 25.98
N TYR A 9 -48.34 -23.15 24.65
CA TYR A 9 -47.13 -23.43 23.88
C TYR A 9 -46.15 -22.27 23.88
N PHE A 10 -46.65 -21.04 23.91
CA PHE A 10 -45.78 -19.88 23.84
C PHE A 10 -45.41 -19.30 25.22
N LEU A 11 -46.19 -19.60 26.24
CA LEU A 11 -45.99 -18.98 27.55
C LEU A 11 -45.34 -19.89 28.59
N GLN A 12 -45.19 -21.20 28.26
CA GLN A 12 -44.55 -22.15 29.18
C GLN A 12 -43.49 -22.96 28.43
N PRO A 13 -42.24 -22.53 28.49
CA PRO A 13 -41.12 -23.33 27.97
C PRO A 13 -41.13 -24.71 28.70
N GLY A 14 -41.23 -25.79 27.96
CA GLY A 14 -41.32 -27.15 28.49
C GLY A 14 -42.70 -27.78 28.45
N HIS A 15 -43.73 -27.04 28.07
CA HIS A 15 -45.09 -27.58 27.92
C HIS A 15 -45.52 -27.73 26.46
N LEU A 16 -44.58 -27.65 25.55
CA LEU A 16 -44.83 -27.94 24.15
C LEU A 16 -45.01 -29.45 23.98
N ASP A 17 -46.25 -29.91 24.06
CA ASP A 17 -46.59 -31.29 23.69
C ASP A 17 -46.55 -31.41 22.15
N LEU A 18 -45.34 -31.56 21.64
CA LEU A 18 -45.09 -31.76 20.22
C LEU A 18 -45.73 -33.01 19.66
N GLN A 19 -46.14 -33.94 20.55
CA GLN A 19 -46.83 -35.17 20.16
C GLN A 19 -48.27 -34.93 19.70
N ARG A 20 -48.90 -33.88 20.17
CA ARG A 20 -50.24 -33.50 19.73
C ARG A 20 -50.27 -32.68 18.45
N GLN A 21 -49.11 -32.22 18.00
CA GLN A 21 -49.01 -31.31 16.85
C GLN A 21 -48.03 -31.82 15.79
N HIS A 22 -48.05 -33.12 15.58
CA HIS A 22 -47.08 -33.79 14.71
C HIS A 22 -46.99 -33.31 13.27
N HIS A 23 -47.70 -32.30 12.90
CA HIS A 23 -47.63 -31.80 11.52
C HIS A 23 -47.36 -30.31 11.40
N GLN A 24 -47.20 -29.58 12.49
CA GLN A 24 -47.43 -28.15 12.38
C GLN A 24 -46.36 -27.25 12.99
N LEU A 25 -45.42 -27.81 13.70
CA LEU A 25 -44.31 -27.02 14.22
C LEU A 25 -42.98 -27.58 13.74
N ASN A 26 -42.74 -27.47 12.47
CA ASN A 26 -41.36 -27.40 11.99
C ASN A 26 -40.85 -25.98 12.28
N ILE A 27 -40.60 -25.69 13.56
CA ILE A 27 -39.72 -24.58 13.88
C ILE A 27 -38.32 -25.11 13.56
N ALA A 28 -37.89 -24.88 12.34
CA ALA A 28 -36.47 -24.92 12.03
C ALA A 28 -35.82 -23.79 12.81
N TYR A 29 -35.41 -24.05 14.05
CA TYR A 29 -34.32 -23.27 14.63
C TYR A 29 -33.07 -23.64 13.83
N GLY A 30 -32.87 -22.96 12.74
CA GLY A 30 -31.53 -22.89 12.16
C GLY A 30 -30.69 -22.13 13.15
N GLU A 31 -29.84 -22.82 13.91
CA GLU A 31 -28.70 -22.14 14.51
C GLU A 31 -27.96 -21.50 13.35
N LEU A 32 -27.86 -20.18 13.39
CA LEU A 32 -26.94 -19.46 12.50
C LEU A 32 -25.54 -19.90 12.93
N LEU A 33 -24.98 -20.85 12.19
CA LEU A 33 -23.63 -21.33 12.41
C LEU A 33 -22.65 -20.35 11.77
N ASP A 34 -21.48 -20.23 12.35
CA ASP A 34 -20.35 -19.53 11.74
C ASP A 34 -19.79 -20.43 10.61
N VAL A 35 -20.43 -20.31 9.44
CA VAL A 35 -20.16 -21.18 8.29
C VAL A 35 -19.29 -20.50 7.23
N LEU A 36 -18.92 -19.23 7.45
CA LEU A 36 -18.05 -18.48 6.53
C LEU A 36 -16.69 -18.23 7.19
N THR A 37 -15.63 -18.67 6.53
CA THR A 37 -14.28 -18.24 6.87
C THR A 37 -13.79 -17.25 5.82
N ALA A 38 -13.07 -16.21 6.26
CA ALA A 38 -12.50 -15.19 5.41
C ALA A 38 -11.00 -15.02 5.69
N SER A 39 -10.23 -14.79 4.65
CA SER A 39 -8.84 -14.33 4.74
C SER A 39 -8.60 -13.24 3.72
N LYS A 40 -7.69 -12.32 4.02
CA LYS A 40 -7.28 -11.24 3.14
C LYS A 40 -5.75 -11.15 3.14
N THR A 41 -5.17 -11.02 1.98
CA THR A 41 -3.73 -10.83 1.80
C THR A 41 -3.48 -9.71 0.80
N ALA A 42 -2.36 -9.02 0.94
CA ALA A 42 -1.79 -8.16 -0.08
C ALA A 42 -0.69 -8.94 -0.81
N VAL A 43 -0.61 -8.79 -2.13
CA VAL A 43 0.45 -9.41 -2.94
C VAL A 43 1.76 -8.68 -2.70
N GLU A 44 1.70 -7.35 -2.64
CA GLU A 44 2.82 -6.49 -2.31
C GLU A 44 2.94 -6.37 -0.79
N GLY A 45 4.16 -6.53 -0.26
CA GLY A 45 4.43 -6.40 1.18
C GLY A 45 4.66 -4.96 1.62
N THR A 46 5.11 -4.11 0.68
CA THR A 46 5.44 -2.71 0.92
C THR A 46 4.75 -1.80 -0.09
N TYR A 47 4.72 -0.50 0.20
CA TYR A 47 4.22 0.54 -0.69
C TYR A 47 5.05 1.82 -0.59
N THR A 48 5.05 2.59 -1.65
CA THR A 48 5.41 4.01 -1.70
C THR A 48 4.19 4.84 -2.13
N ALA A 49 4.28 6.17 -2.05
CA ALA A 49 3.21 7.05 -2.50
C ALA A 49 2.89 6.83 -3.98
N GLY A 50 1.64 6.53 -4.29
CA GLY A 50 1.17 6.28 -5.64
C GLY A 50 1.26 4.82 -6.11
N ASP A 51 1.83 3.91 -5.32
CA ASP A 51 1.88 2.49 -5.67
C ASP A 51 0.51 1.84 -5.63
N THR A 52 0.35 0.83 -6.46
CA THR A 52 -0.85 0.00 -6.49
C THR A 52 -0.61 -1.30 -5.73
N VAL A 53 -1.48 -1.57 -4.76
CA VAL A 53 -1.50 -2.80 -3.97
C VAL A 53 -2.60 -3.72 -4.48
N THR A 54 -2.26 -4.97 -4.73
CA THR A 54 -3.21 -6.02 -5.14
C THR A 54 -3.67 -6.81 -3.91
N TYR A 55 -4.97 -6.78 -3.64
CA TYR A 55 -5.59 -7.53 -2.55
C TYR A 55 -6.26 -8.79 -3.06
N VAL A 56 -6.11 -9.87 -2.29
CA VAL A 56 -6.78 -11.15 -2.51
C VAL A 56 -7.60 -11.47 -1.26
N VAL A 57 -8.93 -11.57 -1.42
CA VAL A 57 -9.85 -12.00 -0.37
C VAL A 57 -10.35 -13.38 -0.70
N THR A 58 -10.10 -14.35 0.17
CA THR A 58 -10.57 -15.72 0.03
C THR A 58 -11.67 -15.99 1.04
N LEU A 59 -12.82 -16.42 0.56
CA LEU A 59 -14.01 -16.75 1.34
C LEU A 59 -14.30 -18.24 1.16
N ARG A 60 -14.57 -18.95 2.24
CA ARG A 60 -14.96 -20.36 2.18
C ARG A 60 -16.25 -20.59 2.95
N ASN A 61 -17.22 -21.12 2.26
CA ASN A 61 -18.46 -21.60 2.86
C ASN A 61 -18.27 -23.05 3.36
N THR A 62 -18.23 -23.25 4.67
CA THR A 62 -18.11 -24.58 5.29
C THR A 62 -19.47 -25.22 5.57
N GLY A 63 -20.56 -24.50 5.29
CA GLY A 63 -21.92 -24.97 5.49
C GLY A 63 -22.42 -25.90 4.38
N THR A 64 -23.58 -26.47 4.62
CA THR A 64 -24.25 -27.40 3.70
C THR A 64 -25.27 -26.73 2.78
N ALA A 65 -25.47 -25.41 2.94
CA ALA A 65 -26.31 -24.59 2.08
C ALA A 65 -25.49 -23.49 1.41
N PRO A 66 -25.86 -23.02 0.21
CA PRO A 66 -25.18 -21.90 -0.41
C PRO A 66 -25.40 -20.60 0.39
N LEU A 67 -24.39 -19.76 0.48
CA LEU A 67 -24.48 -18.38 0.96
C LEU A 67 -24.71 -17.48 -0.25
N ALA A 68 -25.85 -16.83 -0.32
CA ALA A 68 -26.24 -16.02 -1.47
C ALA A 68 -26.39 -14.55 -1.10
N GLY A 69 -26.08 -13.67 -2.05
CA GLY A 69 -26.29 -12.24 -1.89
C GLY A 69 -25.35 -11.56 -0.90
N LEU A 70 -24.21 -12.18 -0.59
CA LEU A 70 -23.23 -11.58 0.32
C LEU A 70 -22.73 -10.24 -0.22
N THR A 71 -22.49 -9.32 0.70
CA THR A 71 -21.85 -8.03 0.46
C THR A 71 -20.47 -8.04 1.09
N VAL A 72 -19.46 -7.72 0.29
CA VAL A 72 -18.07 -7.56 0.72
C VAL A 72 -17.78 -6.07 0.76
N THR A 73 -17.47 -5.55 1.94
CA THR A 73 -17.16 -4.14 2.18
C THR A 73 -15.72 -4.02 2.64
N ASP A 74 -14.93 -3.26 1.88
CA ASP A 74 -13.52 -2.97 2.19
C ASP A 74 -13.39 -1.54 2.69
N ASP A 75 -12.76 -1.35 3.84
CA ASP A 75 -12.60 -0.04 4.48
C ASP A 75 -11.53 0.84 3.84
N LEU A 76 -10.78 0.31 2.83
CA LEU A 76 -9.68 0.98 2.14
C LEU A 76 -8.60 1.52 3.10
N GLY A 77 -8.37 0.78 4.21
CA GLY A 77 -7.38 1.10 5.22
C GLY A 77 -7.73 2.32 6.07
N SER A 78 -9.02 2.62 6.21
CA SER A 78 -9.49 3.83 6.88
C SER A 78 -8.97 3.98 8.31
N TYR A 79 -8.66 5.23 8.69
CA TYR A 79 -8.24 5.57 10.05
C TYR A 79 -8.83 6.91 10.52
N ALA A 80 -8.93 7.06 11.85
CA ALA A 80 -9.45 8.29 12.44
C ALA A 80 -8.40 9.41 12.36
N PHE A 81 -8.84 10.60 12.00
CA PHE A 81 -8.03 11.81 11.94
C PHE A 81 -8.71 12.96 12.69
N GLY A 82 -7.96 13.59 13.62
CA GLY A 82 -8.52 14.60 14.50
C GLY A 82 -9.65 14.05 15.36
N THR A 83 -10.70 14.86 15.56
CA THR A 83 -11.83 14.50 16.44
C THR A 83 -13.03 13.89 15.72
N SER A 84 -13.13 14.00 14.40
CA SER A 84 -14.36 13.63 13.67
C SER A 84 -14.15 13.23 12.21
N ALA A 85 -12.95 13.28 11.67
CA ALA A 85 -12.67 12.89 10.29
C ALA A 85 -12.19 11.44 10.21
N THR A 86 -12.51 10.80 9.09
CA THR A 86 -11.95 9.51 8.69
C THR A 86 -11.20 9.72 7.38
N LEU A 87 -9.96 9.27 7.32
CA LEU A 87 -9.13 9.31 6.12
C LEU A 87 -9.00 7.89 5.54
N TYR A 88 -8.81 7.84 4.24
CA TYR A 88 -8.74 6.60 3.47
C TYR A 88 -7.43 6.60 2.68
N PRO A 89 -6.40 5.90 3.15
CA PRO A 89 -5.07 5.88 2.52
C PRO A 89 -5.04 5.14 1.18
N LEU A 90 -6.09 4.43 0.84
CA LEU A 90 -6.23 3.70 -0.41
C LEU A 90 -7.37 4.25 -1.26
N THR A 91 -7.14 4.30 -2.56
CA THR A 91 -8.15 4.62 -3.58
C THR A 91 -8.36 3.40 -4.47
N TYR A 92 -9.59 2.90 -4.58
CA TYR A 92 -9.89 1.75 -5.43
C TYR A 92 -9.54 2.01 -6.89
N VAL A 93 -8.85 1.07 -7.54
CA VAL A 93 -8.56 1.11 -8.98
C VAL A 93 -9.77 0.57 -9.75
N SER A 94 -10.46 1.45 -10.44
CA SER A 94 -11.72 1.12 -11.15
C SER A 94 -11.54 -0.01 -12.16
N GLY A 95 -12.46 -0.98 -12.14
CA GLY A 95 -12.47 -2.12 -13.06
C GLY A 95 -11.50 -3.25 -12.68
N SER A 96 -10.79 -3.16 -11.56
CA SER A 96 -9.82 -4.17 -11.13
C SER A 96 -10.43 -5.40 -10.45
N VAL A 97 -11.72 -5.37 -10.06
CA VAL A 97 -12.37 -6.50 -9.37
C VAL A 97 -12.54 -7.69 -10.30
N ASN A 98 -11.99 -8.83 -9.87
CA ASN A 98 -12.24 -10.14 -10.44
C ASN A 98 -12.78 -11.08 -9.35
N LEU A 99 -13.86 -11.80 -9.65
CA LEU A 99 -14.47 -12.79 -8.78
C LEU A 99 -14.30 -14.19 -9.37
N PHE A 100 -13.80 -15.12 -8.57
CA PHE A 100 -13.71 -16.52 -8.91
C PHE A 100 -14.56 -17.34 -7.93
N ILE A 101 -15.34 -18.27 -8.42
CA ILE A 101 -16.10 -19.24 -7.61
C ILE A 101 -15.58 -20.63 -7.93
N ASN A 102 -15.08 -21.36 -6.92
CA ASN A 102 -14.44 -22.66 -7.10
C ASN A 102 -13.38 -22.65 -8.22
N GLY A 103 -12.58 -21.57 -8.28
CA GLY A 103 -11.52 -21.36 -9.28
C GLY A 103 -12.00 -20.92 -10.67
N VAL A 104 -13.30 -20.73 -10.90
CA VAL A 104 -13.86 -20.30 -12.18
C VAL A 104 -14.21 -18.81 -12.14
N LEU A 105 -13.64 -18.05 -13.10
CA LEU A 105 -13.93 -16.61 -13.23
C LEU A 105 -15.43 -16.39 -13.50
N GLN A 106 -16.01 -15.47 -12.75
CA GLN A 106 -17.40 -15.07 -12.84
C GLN A 106 -17.55 -13.70 -13.54
N PRO A 107 -18.76 -13.37 -14.02
CA PRO A 107 -19.08 -11.99 -14.37
C PRO A 107 -18.80 -11.06 -13.18
N THR A 108 -18.26 -9.87 -13.46
CA THR A 108 -17.96 -8.90 -12.41
C THR A 108 -19.22 -8.51 -11.65
N PRO A 109 -19.25 -8.64 -10.31
CA PRO A 109 -20.38 -8.19 -9.49
C PRO A 109 -20.54 -6.67 -9.56
N THR A 110 -21.61 -6.15 -8.97
CA THR A 110 -21.76 -4.70 -8.82
C THR A 110 -20.68 -4.18 -7.86
N VAL A 111 -19.93 -3.18 -8.31
CA VAL A 111 -18.87 -2.54 -7.54
C VAL A 111 -19.24 -1.08 -7.31
N THR A 112 -19.30 -0.68 -6.03
CA THR A 112 -19.40 0.73 -5.63
C THR A 112 -18.03 1.14 -5.11
N ALA A 113 -17.39 2.08 -5.82
CA ALA A 113 -15.99 2.43 -5.59
C ALA A 113 -15.70 3.02 -4.20
N GLY A 114 -16.72 3.59 -3.55
CA GLY A 114 -16.62 4.11 -2.20
C GLY A 114 -15.85 5.41 -2.01
N PRO A 115 -15.23 5.69 -0.87
CA PRO A 115 -15.03 4.84 0.32
C PRO A 115 -16.28 4.66 1.21
N PRO A 116 -16.53 3.46 1.77
CA PRO A 116 -15.80 2.21 1.58
C PRO A 116 -16.09 1.56 0.20
N LEU A 117 -15.19 0.70 -0.28
CA LEU A 117 -15.42 -0.12 -1.47
C LEU A 117 -16.44 -1.21 -1.15
N THR A 118 -17.49 -1.36 -1.97
CA THR A 118 -18.52 -2.39 -1.79
C THR A 118 -18.66 -3.24 -3.05
N ILE A 119 -18.68 -4.57 -2.88
CA ILE A 119 -18.78 -5.57 -3.94
C ILE A 119 -19.95 -6.50 -3.61
N THR A 120 -20.99 -6.52 -4.46
CA THR A 120 -22.22 -7.30 -4.22
C THR A 120 -22.95 -7.57 -5.55
N PRO A 121 -23.73 -8.66 -5.69
CA PRO A 121 -23.81 -9.82 -4.77
C PRO A 121 -22.65 -10.79 -4.99
N VAL A 122 -22.21 -11.45 -3.93
CA VAL A 122 -21.32 -12.61 -3.99
C VAL A 122 -22.11 -13.84 -3.51
N THR A 123 -22.04 -14.93 -4.27
CA THR A 123 -22.72 -16.17 -3.93
C THR A 123 -21.72 -17.31 -3.88
N ILE A 124 -21.67 -18.03 -2.74
CA ILE A 124 -20.72 -19.12 -2.52
C ILE A 124 -21.50 -20.42 -2.36
N PRO A 125 -21.31 -21.44 -3.21
CA PRO A 125 -21.96 -22.74 -3.08
C PRO A 125 -21.67 -23.41 -1.73
N ALA A 126 -22.52 -24.35 -1.33
CA ALA A 126 -22.27 -25.18 -0.15
C ALA A 126 -20.91 -25.89 -0.27
N GLY A 127 -20.06 -25.77 0.75
CA GLY A 127 -18.70 -26.33 0.77
C GLY A 127 -17.74 -25.72 -0.25
N GLY A 128 -18.16 -24.66 -0.96
CA GLY A 128 -17.38 -23.97 -2.01
C GLY A 128 -16.56 -22.81 -1.49
N ASP A 129 -15.84 -22.18 -2.41
CA ASP A 129 -15.01 -20.99 -2.15
C ASP A 129 -15.28 -19.86 -3.15
N ALA A 130 -15.03 -18.64 -2.72
CA ALA A 130 -14.96 -17.46 -3.56
C ALA A 130 -13.61 -16.77 -3.34
N VAL A 131 -12.99 -16.32 -4.44
CA VAL A 131 -11.77 -15.50 -4.40
C VAL A 131 -12.07 -14.20 -5.12
N LEU A 132 -11.88 -13.10 -4.41
CA LEU A 132 -11.93 -11.74 -4.95
C LEU A 132 -10.51 -11.22 -5.08
N VAL A 133 -10.18 -10.71 -6.26
CA VAL A 133 -8.90 -10.01 -6.52
C VAL A 133 -9.24 -8.61 -6.99
N TYR A 134 -8.63 -7.59 -6.37
CA TYR A 134 -8.82 -6.20 -6.75
C TYR A 134 -7.58 -5.37 -6.38
N GLN A 135 -7.51 -4.17 -6.94
CA GLN A 135 -6.40 -3.26 -6.75
C GLN A 135 -6.85 -1.95 -6.09
N ALA A 136 -5.97 -1.42 -5.23
CA ALA A 136 -6.13 -0.11 -4.64
C ALA A 136 -4.78 0.63 -4.62
N GLN A 137 -4.80 1.93 -4.90
CA GLN A 137 -3.63 2.78 -4.99
C GLN A 137 -3.43 3.54 -3.69
N ALA A 138 -2.20 3.53 -3.16
CA ALA A 138 -1.80 4.36 -2.04
C ALA A 138 -1.85 5.85 -2.44
N ASN A 139 -2.58 6.64 -1.67
CA ASN A 139 -2.79 8.06 -1.95
C ASN A 139 -2.09 8.95 -0.90
N GLU A 140 -2.38 10.27 -0.93
CA GLU A 140 -1.77 11.25 -0.04
C GLU A 140 -2.05 11.07 1.45
N PHE A 141 -2.95 10.16 1.83
CA PHE A 141 -3.25 9.84 3.23
C PHE A 141 -2.53 8.57 3.71
N ALA A 142 -1.79 7.88 2.84
CA ALA A 142 -0.93 6.76 3.21
C ALA A 142 0.37 7.29 3.83
N ASP A 143 0.72 6.83 5.04
CA ASP A 143 1.92 7.28 5.75
C ASP A 143 3.18 6.74 5.05
N PRO A 144 3.99 7.58 4.37
CA PRO A 144 5.19 7.13 3.67
C PRO A 144 6.44 7.09 4.56
N SER A 145 6.32 7.37 5.86
CA SER A 145 7.47 7.37 6.78
C SER A 145 7.91 5.94 7.10
N GLN A 146 9.15 5.80 7.52
CA GLN A 146 9.69 4.53 7.98
C GLN A 146 8.84 3.99 9.16
N GLY A 147 8.28 2.78 8.99
CA GLY A 147 7.34 2.17 9.93
C GLY A 147 5.88 2.55 9.72
N GLY A 148 5.57 3.41 8.74
CA GLY A 148 4.21 3.64 8.27
C GLY A 148 3.56 2.35 7.77
N SER A 149 2.24 2.23 7.91
CA SER A 149 1.52 1.03 7.48
C SER A 149 0.07 1.34 7.13
N ILE A 150 -0.49 0.52 6.26
CA ILE A 150 -1.91 0.51 5.91
C ILE A 150 -2.49 -0.81 6.39
N ILE A 151 -3.43 -0.74 7.32
CA ILE A 151 -4.20 -1.90 7.82
C ILE A 151 -5.54 -1.86 7.11
N ASN A 152 -5.73 -2.76 6.14
CA ASN A 152 -6.92 -2.77 5.28
C ASN A 152 -7.83 -3.93 5.67
N VAL A 153 -9.05 -3.62 6.12
CA VAL A 153 -10.03 -4.57 6.65
C VAL A 153 -11.16 -4.78 5.66
N VAL A 154 -11.50 -6.04 5.43
CA VAL A 154 -12.71 -6.41 4.70
C VAL A 154 -13.73 -7.00 5.67
N THR A 155 -14.99 -6.60 5.51
CA THR A 155 -16.16 -7.12 6.23
C THR A 155 -17.10 -7.78 5.24
N ILE A 156 -17.51 -8.99 5.52
CA ILE A 156 -18.47 -9.76 4.71
C ILE A 156 -19.75 -9.91 5.50
N SER A 157 -20.83 -9.37 4.97
CA SER A 157 -22.16 -9.40 5.56
C SER A 157 -23.19 -10.06 4.63
N GLY A 158 -24.28 -10.55 5.19
CA GLY A 158 -25.39 -11.11 4.40
C GLY A 158 -26.23 -12.09 5.16
N ASP A 159 -27.35 -12.47 4.55
CA ASP A 159 -28.28 -13.44 5.14
C ASP A 159 -27.64 -14.83 5.23
N GLY A 160 -27.93 -15.53 6.33
CA GLY A 160 -27.40 -16.86 6.59
C GLY A 160 -26.10 -16.90 7.37
N LEU A 161 -25.51 -15.74 7.71
CA LEU A 161 -24.38 -15.62 8.61
C LEU A 161 -24.85 -15.37 10.04
N ALA A 162 -24.18 -15.99 11.02
CA ALA A 162 -24.44 -15.73 12.45
C ALA A 162 -23.93 -14.32 12.86
N ALA A 163 -22.83 -13.91 12.26
CA ALA A 163 -22.22 -12.60 12.40
C ALA A 163 -21.43 -12.27 11.12
N ASP A 164 -21.12 -10.99 10.94
CA ASP A 164 -20.24 -10.55 9.85
C ASP A 164 -18.86 -11.19 10.01
N ALA A 165 -18.30 -11.71 8.91
CA ALA A 165 -16.94 -12.19 8.88
C ALA A 165 -15.98 -11.05 8.52
N THR A 166 -14.81 -11.03 9.13
CA THR A 166 -13.79 -10.00 8.84
C THR A 166 -12.45 -10.63 8.52
N ALA A 167 -11.67 -9.95 7.69
CA ALA A 167 -10.28 -10.31 7.41
C ALA A 167 -9.45 -9.05 7.17
N THR A 168 -8.16 -9.13 7.49
CA THR A 168 -7.25 -7.97 7.46
C THR A 168 -5.99 -8.30 6.67
N ALA A 169 -5.52 -7.35 5.89
CA ALA A 169 -4.18 -7.35 5.30
C ALA A 169 -3.44 -6.07 5.71
N THR A 170 -2.15 -6.19 5.96
CA THR A 170 -1.30 -5.06 6.29
C THR A 170 -0.18 -4.96 5.25
N VAL A 171 0.06 -3.75 4.76
CA VAL A 171 1.23 -3.39 3.96
C VAL A 171 1.99 -2.28 4.68
N THR A 172 3.32 -2.27 4.57
CA THR A 172 4.18 -1.30 5.26
C THR A 172 4.80 -0.32 4.26
N ALA A 173 5.09 0.89 4.72
CA ALA A 173 5.84 1.83 3.89
C ALA A 173 7.23 1.24 3.56
N ASP A 174 7.68 1.45 2.32
CA ASP A 174 9.01 1.04 1.89
C ASP A 174 10.07 1.80 2.69
N ALA A 175 11.10 1.09 3.15
CA ALA A 175 12.16 1.61 4.01
C ALA A 175 13.52 1.70 3.28
N GLU A 176 13.48 1.94 1.97
CA GLU A 176 14.66 2.06 1.12
C GLU A 176 14.91 3.52 0.68
N PRO A 177 16.15 3.90 0.37
CA PRO A 177 16.44 5.19 -0.26
C PRO A 177 15.93 5.18 -1.71
N GLN A 178 15.29 6.28 -2.13
CA GLN A 178 14.82 6.48 -3.50
C GLN A 178 15.53 7.68 -4.13
N LEU A 179 16.55 7.40 -4.94
CA LEU A 179 17.46 8.41 -5.43
C LEU A 179 17.09 8.88 -6.85
N ALA A 180 17.16 10.20 -7.03
CA ALA A 180 17.19 10.85 -8.31
C ALA A 180 18.43 11.75 -8.38
N ILE A 181 19.02 11.86 -9.57
CA ILE A 181 20.18 12.75 -9.82
C ILE A 181 19.87 13.69 -10.97
N SER A 182 20.25 14.94 -10.81
CA SER A 182 20.26 15.92 -11.89
C SER A 182 21.64 16.54 -12.04
N LYS A 183 22.00 16.92 -13.27
CA LYS A 183 23.28 17.55 -13.61
C LYS A 183 23.04 18.88 -14.28
N SER A 184 23.79 19.90 -13.87
CA SER A 184 23.84 21.20 -14.52
C SER A 184 25.28 21.65 -14.76
N ILE A 185 25.44 22.62 -15.66
CA ILE A 185 26.75 23.16 -16.05
C ILE A 185 26.74 24.69 -15.99
N SER A 186 27.81 25.28 -15.52
CA SER A 186 27.98 26.76 -15.50
C SER A 186 29.46 27.14 -15.64
N PRO A 187 29.79 28.11 -16.51
CA PRO A 187 28.93 28.71 -17.54
C PRO A 187 28.56 27.74 -18.65
N SER A 188 27.53 28.06 -19.45
CA SER A 188 27.07 27.20 -20.57
C SER A 188 27.88 27.43 -21.86
N GLN A 189 28.72 28.46 -21.91
CA GLN A 189 29.63 28.74 -23.00
C GLN A 189 31.02 29.02 -22.41
N VAL A 190 32.01 28.35 -22.97
CA VAL A 190 33.40 28.38 -22.49
C VAL A 190 34.35 28.47 -23.68
N THR A 191 35.55 29.01 -23.42
CA THR A 191 36.71 29.00 -24.30
C THR A 191 37.87 28.30 -23.62
N ASP A 192 38.95 28.03 -24.34
CA ASP A 192 40.13 27.41 -23.79
C ASP A 192 40.64 28.20 -22.55
N ASN A 193 41.00 27.45 -21.50
CA ASN A 193 41.42 27.94 -20.18
C ASN A 193 40.32 28.57 -19.32
N ASP A 194 39.04 28.51 -19.73
CA ASP A 194 37.94 28.92 -18.88
C ASP A 194 37.69 27.87 -17.77
N ARG A 195 37.16 28.37 -16.64
CA ARG A 195 36.70 27.50 -15.57
C ARG A 195 35.26 27.15 -15.79
N ILE A 196 34.97 25.88 -15.58
CA ILE A 196 33.60 25.30 -15.68
C ILE A 196 33.27 24.52 -14.43
N SER A 197 32.04 24.59 -14.01
CA SER A 197 31.52 23.84 -12.87
C SER A 197 30.35 22.94 -13.31
N TYR A 198 30.45 21.68 -12.99
CA TYR A 198 29.36 20.72 -13.06
C TYR A 198 28.76 20.54 -11.67
N THR A 199 27.47 20.75 -11.55
CA THR A 199 26.74 20.56 -10.30
C THR A 199 25.79 19.37 -10.44
N PHE A 200 25.97 18.37 -9.59
CA PHE A 200 25.10 17.23 -9.45
C PHE A 200 24.26 17.42 -8.18
N ILE A 201 22.95 17.37 -8.32
CA ILE A 201 22.03 17.40 -7.18
C ILE A 201 21.46 15.99 -7.04
N LEU A 202 21.70 15.38 -5.90
CA LEU A 202 21.14 14.10 -5.49
C LEU A 202 19.91 14.38 -4.63
N GLN A 203 18.81 13.76 -4.96
CA GLN A 203 17.56 13.85 -4.20
C GLN A 203 17.20 12.46 -3.72
N ASN A 204 16.89 12.32 -2.44
CA ASN A 204 16.38 11.11 -1.85
C ASN A 204 14.94 11.34 -1.41
N SER A 205 13.97 10.75 -2.12
CA SER A 205 12.54 10.78 -1.77
C SER A 205 12.12 9.59 -0.92
N GLY A 206 13.03 8.65 -0.66
CA GLY A 206 12.79 7.47 0.17
C GLY A 206 12.80 7.77 1.67
N SER A 207 12.19 6.88 2.43
CA SER A 207 12.07 6.98 3.89
C SER A 207 13.36 6.59 4.64
N ALA A 208 14.32 5.97 3.96
CA ALA A 208 15.67 5.67 4.48
C ALA A 208 16.72 6.59 3.87
N ALA A 209 17.77 6.87 4.64
CA ALA A 209 18.95 7.58 4.12
C ALA A 209 19.76 6.67 3.19
N LEU A 210 20.43 7.26 2.20
CA LEU A 210 21.56 6.61 1.55
C LEU A 210 22.77 6.75 2.49
N GLU A 211 23.24 5.64 2.99
CA GLU A 211 24.38 5.59 3.89
C GLU A 211 25.69 5.32 3.13
N ALA A 212 26.82 5.72 3.70
CA ALA A 212 28.14 5.44 3.14
C ALA A 212 28.38 3.93 2.92
N THR A 213 27.78 3.10 3.75
CA THR A 213 27.83 1.62 3.69
C THR A 213 27.14 1.03 2.46
N ASP A 214 26.27 1.78 1.81
CA ASP A 214 25.58 1.33 0.59
C ASP A 214 26.48 1.37 -0.64
N ASN A 215 27.64 2.02 -0.50
CA ASN A 215 28.68 2.06 -1.53
C ASN A 215 28.20 2.61 -2.88
N ALA A 216 27.25 3.54 -2.86
CA ALA A 216 26.79 4.23 -4.05
C ALA A 216 27.91 5.01 -4.72
N ILE A 217 27.95 5.03 -6.04
CA ILE A 217 28.93 5.77 -6.83
C ILE A 217 28.26 6.62 -7.92
N ILE A 218 28.88 7.75 -8.24
CA ILE A 218 28.55 8.56 -9.40
C ILE A 218 29.72 8.45 -10.39
N THR A 219 29.39 8.23 -11.66
CA THR A 219 30.37 8.25 -12.76
C THR A 219 29.93 9.27 -13.79
N ASP A 220 30.90 10.01 -14.33
CA ASP A 220 30.67 10.94 -15.44
C ASP A 220 31.96 11.02 -16.31
N VAL A 221 31.76 11.32 -17.58
CA VAL A 221 32.89 11.58 -18.50
C VAL A 221 32.82 13.04 -18.95
N PHE A 222 33.79 13.83 -18.51
CA PHE A 222 33.86 15.24 -18.92
C PHE A 222 34.49 15.37 -20.30
N ASP A 223 33.74 15.99 -21.22
CA ASP A 223 34.18 16.34 -22.56
C ASP A 223 33.77 17.81 -22.85
N PRO A 224 34.69 18.73 -22.99
CA PRO A 224 36.17 18.58 -22.93
C PRO A 224 36.67 18.13 -21.57
N ARG A 225 37.85 17.47 -21.57
CA ARG A 225 38.49 17.00 -20.33
C ARG A 225 38.92 18.20 -19.48
N LEU A 226 38.83 18.02 -18.19
CA LEU A 226 39.14 19.07 -17.23
C LEU A 226 40.54 18.91 -16.66
N SER A 227 41.17 20.02 -16.33
CA SER A 227 42.42 20.10 -15.56
C SER A 227 42.18 20.86 -14.25
N ALA A 228 43.11 20.74 -13.29
CA ALA A 228 43.10 21.45 -12.01
C ALA A 228 41.75 21.32 -11.28
N LEU A 229 41.26 20.07 -11.11
CA LEU A 229 39.97 19.83 -10.50
C LEU A 229 39.91 20.31 -9.04
N SER A 230 38.75 20.86 -8.69
CA SER A 230 38.33 21.12 -7.32
C SER A 230 36.96 20.51 -7.15
N VAL A 231 36.81 19.57 -6.19
CA VAL A 231 35.59 18.85 -5.94
C VAL A 231 35.09 19.16 -4.54
N THR A 232 33.80 19.45 -4.42
CA THR A 232 33.13 19.62 -3.13
C THR A 232 31.84 18.80 -3.05
N TYR A 233 31.57 18.30 -1.86
CA TYR A 233 30.32 17.62 -1.55
C TYR A 233 29.67 18.30 -0.34
N ASN A 234 28.43 18.78 -0.52
CA ASN A 234 27.72 19.60 0.48
C ASN A 234 28.60 20.79 0.98
N GLY A 235 29.41 21.37 0.08
CA GLY A 235 30.32 22.45 0.38
C GLY A 235 31.65 22.02 1.03
N ALA A 236 31.82 20.78 1.46
CA ALA A 236 33.08 20.26 1.97
C ALA A 236 34.01 19.83 0.85
N ALA A 237 35.30 20.25 0.90
CA ALA A 237 36.29 19.86 -0.11
C ALA A 237 36.61 18.38 -0.06
N TRP A 238 36.66 17.75 -1.24
CA TRP A 238 37.03 16.35 -1.44
C TRP A 238 38.44 16.22 -1.99
N THR A 239 39.11 15.12 -1.64
CA THR A 239 40.47 14.81 -2.04
C THR A 239 40.48 13.63 -3.03
N GLU A 240 41.23 13.82 -4.14
CA GLU A 240 41.44 12.76 -5.11
C GLU A 240 42.15 11.56 -4.46
N GLY A 241 41.71 10.33 -4.85
CA GLY A 241 42.20 9.09 -4.26
C GLY A 241 41.59 8.74 -2.89
N VAL A 242 40.77 9.63 -2.30
CA VAL A 242 40.05 9.40 -1.02
C VAL A 242 38.55 9.33 -1.22
N GLN A 243 37.95 10.31 -1.90
CA GLN A 243 36.49 10.33 -2.16
C GLN A 243 36.17 10.19 -3.65
N TYR A 244 37.10 10.48 -4.55
CA TYR A 244 36.92 10.35 -5.99
C TYR A 244 38.24 10.05 -6.70
N THR A 245 38.11 9.59 -7.95
CA THR A 245 39.22 9.49 -8.92
C THR A 245 38.86 10.24 -10.19
N TYR A 246 39.88 10.78 -10.88
CA TYR A 246 39.72 11.40 -12.17
C TYR A 246 40.83 10.95 -13.12
N ASP A 247 40.45 10.35 -14.25
CA ASP A 247 41.41 9.99 -15.30
C ASP A 247 41.50 11.13 -16.34
N THR A 248 42.61 11.87 -16.31
CA THR A 248 42.88 12.95 -17.23
C THR A 248 43.02 12.50 -18.70
N ALA A 249 43.32 11.23 -18.95
CA ALA A 249 43.43 10.70 -20.30
C ALA A 249 42.07 10.43 -20.96
N THR A 250 41.07 10.04 -20.17
CA THR A 250 39.73 9.71 -20.65
C THR A 250 38.66 10.72 -20.27
N GLY A 251 38.90 11.57 -19.28
CA GLY A 251 37.90 12.48 -18.70
C GLY A 251 36.97 11.80 -17.72
N LEU A 252 37.20 10.53 -17.37
CA LEU A 252 36.34 9.75 -16.47
C LEU A 252 36.54 10.25 -15.03
N PHE A 253 35.45 10.74 -14.46
CA PHE A 253 35.29 11.02 -13.04
C PHE A 253 34.49 9.92 -12.38
N THR A 254 34.92 9.45 -11.21
CA THR A 254 34.21 8.41 -10.44
C THR A 254 34.32 8.71 -8.96
N THR A 255 33.21 8.79 -8.23
CA THR A 255 33.25 8.82 -6.76
C THR A 255 33.58 7.43 -6.23
N LEU A 256 34.30 7.38 -5.11
CA LEU A 256 34.70 6.11 -4.50
C LEU A 256 33.59 5.56 -3.61
N PRO A 257 33.47 4.23 -3.46
CA PRO A 257 32.54 3.59 -2.53
C PRO A 257 32.69 4.18 -1.12
N GLY A 258 31.56 4.45 -0.45
CA GLY A 258 31.55 5.04 0.88
C GLY A 258 31.70 6.57 0.94
N ALA A 259 31.85 7.25 -0.20
CA ALA A 259 31.98 8.71 -0.25
C ALA A 259 30.63 9.45 -0.25
N LEU A 260 29.55 8.79 -0.66
CA LEU A 260 28.22 9.40 -0.79
C LEU A 260 27.32 9.02 0.39
N ALA A 261 26.60 10.03 0.90
CA ALA A 261 25.51 9.86 1.84
C ALA A 261 24.45 10.94 1.56
N VAL A 262 23.19 10.57 1.55
CA VAL A 262 22.07 11.50 1.33
C VAL A 262 21.01 11.22 2.37
N ASP A 263 20.62 12.22 3.13
CA ASP A 263 19.61 12.08 4.18
C ASP A 263 18.29 11.51 3.60
N ALA A 264 17.53 10.83 4.45
CA ALA A 264 16.18 10.43 4.13
C ALA A 264 15.29 11.64 3.84
N ALA A 265 14.21 11.41 3.13
CA ALA A 265 13.16 12.40 3.00
C ALA A 265 12.54 12.73 4.36
N THR A 266 12.16 14.00 4.55
CA THR A 266 11.35 14.42 5.69
C THR A 266 9.88 14.30 5.33
N VAL A 267 9.11 13.58 6.15
CA VAL A 267 7.67 13.39 5.99
C VAL A 267 6.94 14.24 7.03
N THR A 268 5.94 14.98 6.58
CA THR A 268 5.08 15.78 7.47
C THR A 268 3.60 15.53 7.13
N GLN A 269 2.78 15.31 8.16
CA GLN A 269 1.33 15.21 7.99
C GLN A 269 0.68 16.57 8.28
N SER A 270 -0.15 17.05 7.36
CA SER A 270 -0.92 18.28 7.54
C SER A 270 -1.96 18.08 8.66
N VAL A 271 -1.89 18.91 9.69
CA VAL A 271 -2.85 18.88 10.81
C VAL A 271 -4.27 19.30 10.39
N THR A 272 -4.41 19.92 9.23
CA THR A 272 -5.70 20.41 8.72
C THR A 272 -6.35 19.40 7.77
N THR A 273 -5.57 18.82 6.85
CA THR A 273 -6.09 17.95 5.79
C THR A 273 -5.78 16.48 6.04
N GLY A 274 -4.77 16.17 6.86
CA GLY A 274 -4.27 14.83 7.08
C GLY A 274 -3.40 14.28 5.94
N ALA A 275 -3.23 15.05 4.86
CA ALA A 275 -2.37 14.65 3.75
C ALA A 275 -0.89 14.69 4.15
N TYR A 276 -0.12 13.72 3.70
CA TYR A 276 1.33 13.68 3.87
C TYR A 276 2.04 14.45 2.76
N THR A 277 3.12 15.13 3.14
CA THR A 277 4.03 15.82 2.23
C THR A 277 5.43 15.25 2.43
N ILE A 278 6.08 14.89 1.32
CA ILE A 278 7.45 14.39 1.28
C ILE A 278 8.36 15.52 0.83
N THR A 279 9.36 15.86 1.64
CA THR A 279 10.43 16.79 1.29
C THR A 279 11.71 15.96 1.12
N PRO A 280 12.26 15.82 -0.10
CA PRO A 280 13.43 14.99 -0.34
C PRO A 280 14.65 15.45 0.46
N GLY A 281 15.43 14.49 0.95
CA GLY A 281 16.81 14.74 1.37
C GLY A 281 17.65 15.17 0.17
N LEU A 282 18.58 16.09 0.37
CA LEU A 282 19.38 16.69 -0.71
C LEU A 282 20.88 16.58 -0.41
N ALA A 283 21.65 16.26 -1.45
CA ALA A 283 23.10 16.43 -1.43
C ALA A 283 23.55 17.03 -2.76
N THR A 284 24.65 17.80 -2.70
CA THR A 284 25.19 18.50 -3.87
C THR A 284 26.66 18.14 -4.04
N LEU A 285 27.00 17.57 -5.19
CA LEU A 285 28.38 17.38 -5.63
C LEU A 285 28.71 18.42 -6.69
N VAL A 286 29.77 19.19 -6.48
CA VAL A 286 30.25 20.17 -7.45
C VAL A 286 31.66 19.81 -7.88
N VAL A 287 31.85 19.66 -9.19
CA VAL A 287 33.15 19.43 -9.83
C VAL A 287 33.48 20.65 -10.65
N THR A 288 34.55 21.38 -10.29
CA THR A 288 35.05 22.56 -11.03
C THR A 288 36.41 22.23 -11.60
N GLY A 289 36.63 22.60 -12.84
CA GLY A 289 37.93 22.43 -13.52
C GLY A 289 38.16 23.48 -14.55
N THR A 290 39.31 23.42 -15.19
CA THR A 290 39.73 24.29 -16.30
C THR A 290 39.78 23.45 -17.58
N ILE A 291 39.23 23.97 -18.67
CA ILE A 291 39.24 23.36 -20.01
C ILE A 291 40.62 23.60 -20.66
#